data_ae37de696c917673fc6c6b24e07ab7e8
#
_entry.id   ae37de696c917673fc6c6b24e07ab7e8
#
_cell.length_a   1.000
_cell.length_b   1.000
_cell.length_c   1.000
_cell.angle_alpha   90.00
_cell.angle_beta   90.00
_cell.angle_gamma   90.00
#
_symmetry.space_group_name_H-M   'P 1'
#
loop_
_entity.id
_entity.type
_entity.pdbx_description
1 polymer ?
#
loop_
_entity_poly.entity_id
_entity_poly.type
_entity_poly.pdbx_seq_one_letter_code
_entity_poly.pdbx_strand_id
1 'polypeptide(L)'
;MIIIPDIHGRTFWKEPVSKALETGESIIFLGDYVDPYEYEGIPKGGLVPMLERIIGIKREHPGQVTLLLGNHDLHYLDENLGGSRYDYSRAVFYVRLFRDNSELFQMAAEAEIGGQKFLFTHAGVKRGWLDFEDDYLGKLAPEDVCSRLNEMWLDKEQRPALLDILADISTSRWGAQPYGSPVWNDIEDMADDADELPDYYQIFGHSQQEENPVIGEHFACLDCRRAFRINDKGSIQEL
;
A
#
# COMPACT_ATOMS: atom_id res chain seq x y z
N MET A 1 3.78 -11.51 -11.81
CA MET A 1 3.87 -10.82 -10.50
C MET A 1 2.59 -11.06 -9.72
N ILE A 2 2.69 -11.44 -8.46
CA ILE A 2 1.54 -11.62 -7.55
C ILE A 2 1.31 -10.34 -6.73
N ILE A 3 0.04 -9.94 -6.59
CA ILE A 3 -0.37 -8.76 -5.84
C ILE A 3 -1.26 -9.21 -4.70
N ILE A 4 -0.93 -8.80 -3.50
CA ILE A 4 -1.69 -9.03 -2.28
C ILE A 4 -2.19 -7.67 -1.76
N PRO A 5 -3.47 -7.34 -1.94
CA PRO A 5 -4.05 -6.14 -1.35
C PRO A 5 -4.23 -6.28 0.16
N ASP A 6 -4.96 -5.36 0.75
CA ASP A 6 -5.22 -5.20 2.18
C ASP A 6 -5.50 -6.52 2.91
N ILE A 7 -4.63 -6.89 3.84
CA ILE A 7 -4.70 -8.17 4.54
C ILE A 7 -5.66 -8.12 5.72
N HIS A 8 -5.54 -7.11 6.56
CA HIS A 8 -6.36 -6.96 7.77
C HIS A 8 -6.53 -8.27 8.57
N GLY A 9 -5.46 -9.06 8.71
CA GLY A 9 -5.49 -10.33 9.43
C GLY A 9 -6.03 -11.53 8.66
N ARG A 10 -6.51 -11.35 7.43
CA ARG A 10 -7.04 -12.42 6.57
C ARG A 10 -5.94 -13.37 6.09
N THR A 11 -6.33 -14.51 5.54
CA THR A 11 -5.39 -15.58 5.17
C THR A 11 -5.34 -15.90 3.68
N PHE A 12 -6.10 -15.18 2.83
CA PHE A 12 -6.21 -15.42 1.40
C PHE A 12 -4.85 -15.35 0.66
N TRP A 13 -3.90 -14.61 1.21
CA TRP A 13 -2.56 -14.42 0.64
C TRP A 13 -1.65 -15.65 0.74
N LYS A 14 -1.91 -16.58 1.70
CA LYS A 14 -0.95 -17.63 2.07
C LYS A 14 -0.65 -18.60 0.92
N GLU A 15 -1.67 -19.10 0.24
CA GLU A 15 -1.49 -20.06 -0.85
C GLU A 15 -0.87 -19.41 -2.10
N PRO A 16 -1.35 -18.24 -2.59
CA PRO A 16 -0.72 -17.55 -3.70
C PRO A 16 0.74 -17.20 -3.44
N VAL A 17 1.07 -16.72 -2.26
CA VAL A 17 2.46 -16.39 -1.87
C VAL A 17 3.32 -17.65 -1.83
N SER A 18 2.85 -18.74 -1.22
CA SER A 18 3.63 -20.00 -1.19
C SER A 18 3.96 -20.50 -2.59
N LYS A 19 2.99 -20.50 -3.50
CA LYS A 19 3.19 -20.90 -4.89
C LYS A 19 4.17 -19.97 -5.63
N ALA A 20 4.04 -18.66 -5.42
CA ALA A 20 4.93 -17.68 -6.05
C ALA A 20 6.38 -17.84 -5.57
N LEU A 21 6.60 -18.11 -4.29
CA LEU A 21 7.95 -18.37 -3.74
C LEU A 21 8.59 -19.61 -4.37
N GLU A 22 7.82 -20.67 -4.62
CA GLU A 22 8.29 -21.89 -5.28
C GLU A 22 8.67 -21.67 -6.76
N THR A 23 7.93 -20.78 -7.46
CA THR A 23 8.11 -20.51 -8.89
C THR A 23 9.07 -19.35 -9.16
N GLY A 24 9.52 -18.61 -8.16
CA GLY A 24 10.35 -17.41 -8.31
C GLY A 24 9.60 -16.18 -8.84
N GLU A 25 8.25 -16.19 -8.80
CA GLU A 25 7.41 -15.09 -9.23
C GLU A 25 7.44 -13.95 -8.21
N SER A 26 7.61 -12.70 -8.66
CA SER A 26 7.65 -11.54 -7.77
C SER A 26 6.33 -11.35 -7.04
N ILE A 27 6.39 -10.89 -5.81
CA ILE A 27 5.24 -10.69 -4.91
C ILE A 27 5.27 -9.27 -4.38
N ILE A 28 4.13 -8.58 -4.41
CA ILE A 28 3.96 -7.27 -3.80
C ILE A 28 2.75 -7.29 -2.87
N PHE A 29 2.94 -6.82 -1.64
CA PHE A 29 1.90 -6.56 -0.66
C PHE A 29 1.62 -5.06 -0.65
N LEU A 30 0.34 -4.68 -0.73
CA LEU A 30 -0.06 -3.28 -0.82
C LEU A 30 -0.27 -2.59 0.53
N GLY A 31 0.00 -3.28 1.66
CA GLY A 31 -0.14 -2.73 3.00
C GLY A 31 -1.34 -3.25 3.78
N ASP A 32 -1.65 -2.57 4.88
CA ASP A 32 -2.75 -2.87 5.80
C ASP A 32 -2.74 -4.32 6.29
N TYR A 33 -1.66 -4.70 6.96
CA TYR A 33 -1.47 -6.07 7.43
C TYR A 33 -2.36 -6.43 8.61
N VAL A 34 -2.63 -5.47 9.50
CA VAL A 34 -3.30 -5.65 10.79
C VAL A 34 -4.67 -4.97 10.84
N ASP A 35 -5.26 -4.83 11.99
CA ASP A 35 -6.54 -4.14 12.23
C ASP A 35 -7.74 -4.72 11.46
N PRO A 36 -8.11 -5.99 11.72
CA PRO A 36 -9.24 -6.64 11.07
C PRO A 36 -10.56 -5.93 11.38
N TYR A 37 -11.51 -6.06 10.48
CA TYR A 37 -12.88 -5.61 10.71
C TYR A 37 -13.56 -6.48 11.75
N GLU A 38 -14.26 -5.87 12.72
CA GLU A 38 -14.91 -6.59 13.83
C GLU A 38 -15.93 -7.63 13.33
N TYR A 39 -16.68 -7.30 12.28
CA TYR A 39 -17.69 -8.18 11.71
C TYR A 39 -17.14 -9.45 11.06
N GLU A 40 -15.84 -9.50 10.77
CA GLU A 40 -15.19 -10.68 10.20
C GLU A 40 -14.80 -11.72 11.26
N GLY A 41 -14.83 -11.35 12.54
CA GLY A 41 -14.55 -12.28 13.63
C GLY A 41 -13.12 -12.85 13.64
N ILE A 42 -12.17 -12.17 13.02
CA ILE A 42 -10.76 -12.63 12.93
C ILE A 42 -10.12 -12.57 14.31
N PRO A 43 -9.56 -13.70 14.81
CA PRO A 43 -8.96 -13.73 16.13
C PRO A 43 -7.70 -12.85 16.22
N LYS A 44 -7.73 -11.81 17.04
CA LYS A 44 -6.61 -10.87 17.19
C LYS A 44 -5.30 -11.53 17.69
N GLY A 45 -5.37 -12.68 18.35
CA GLY A 45 -4.20 -13.40 18.86
C GLY A 45 -3.22 -13.90 17.78
N GLY A 46 -3.71 -14.06 16.54
CA GLY A 46 -2.90 -14.52 15.41
C GLY A 46 -2.22 -13.41 14.60
N LEU A 47 -2.52 -12.14 14.87
CA LEU A 47 -2.09 -11.02 14.01
C LEU A 47 -0.60 -10.71 14.14
N VAL A 48 -0.07 -10.69 15.37
CA VAL A 48 1.37 -10.45 15.60
C VAL A 48 2.21 -11.54 14.93
N PRO A 49 1.96 -12.86 15.18
CA PRO A 49 2.66 -13.92 14.45
C PRO A 49 2.50 -13.88 12.93
N MET A 50 1.36 -13.41 12.43
CA MET A 50 1.14 -13.25 10.99
C MET A 50 2.05 -12.17 10.41
N LEU A 51 2.11 -11.00 11.04
CA LEU A 51 2.99 -9.91 10.60
C LEU A 51 4.47 -10.33 10.70
N GLU A 52 4.87 -11.00 11.79
CA GLU A 52 6.22 -11.57 11.92
C GLU A 52 6.54 -12.55 10.78
N ARG A 53 5.57 -13.38 10.36
CA ARG A 53 5.75 -14.31 9.25
C ARG A 53 5.93 -13.57 7.92
N ILE A 54 5.15 -12.51 7.65
CA ILE A 54 5.27 -11.71 6.41
C ILE A 54 6.64 -11.01 6.36
N ILE A 55 7.08 -10.41 7.47
CA ILE A 55 8.41 -9.81 7.59
C ILE A 55 9.51 -10.88 7.39
N GLY A 56 9.31 -12.08 7.96
CA GLY A 56 10.21 -13.22 7.76
C GLY A 56 10.34 -13.62 6.30
N ILE A 57 9.24 -13.70 5.57
CA ILE A 57 9.23 -13.99 4.13
C ILE A 57 10.03 -12.93 3.35
N LYS A 58 9.85 -11.64 3.65
CA LYS A 58 10.63 -10.58 3.03
C LYS A 58 12.13 -10.72 3.30
N ARG A 59 12.53 -11.09 4.50
CA ARG A 59 13.95 -11.31 4.86
C ARG A 59 14.54 -12.53 4.15
N GLU A 60 13.78 -13.61 4.02
CA GLU A 60 14.18 -14.83 3.34
C GLU A 60 14.27 -14.64 1.81
N HIS A 61 13.43 -13.74 1.23
CA HIS A 61 13.28 -13.50 -0.20
C HIS A 61 13.34 -12.00 -0.55
N PRO A 62 14.43 -11.27 -0.22
CA PRO A 62 14.48 -9.81 -0.30
C PRO A 62 14.32 -9.25 -1.74
N GLY A 63 14.77 -10.00 -2.75
CA GLY A 63 14.65 -9.61 -4.17
C GLY A 63 13.35 -10.03 -4.84
N GLN A 64 12.54 -10.87 -4.17
CA GLN A 64 11.30 -11.41 -4.74
C GLN A 64 10.05 -10.78 -4.13
N VAL A 65 10.13 -10.33 -2.88
CA VAL A 65 9.00 -9.81 -2.11
C VAL A 65 9.15 -8.33 -1.86
N THR A 66 8.11 -7.55 -2.11
CA THR A 66 7.99 -6.14 -1.77
C THR A 66 6.87 -5.96 -0.75
N LEU A 67 7.12 -5.19 0.31
CA LEU A 67 6.14 -4.85 1.34
C LEU A 67 5.89 -3.35 1.30
N LEU A 68 4.68 -2.93 0.92
CA LEU A 68 4.26 -1.54 1.08
C LEU A 68 3.62 -1.32 2.45
N LEU A 69 3.54 -0.07 2.88
CA LEU A 69 2.82 0.34 4.09
C LEU A 69 1.49 0.97 3.72
N GLY A 70 0.45 0.59 4.45
CA GLY A 70 -0.85 1.23 4.40
C GLY A 70 -1.10 2.15 5.60
N ASN A 71 -2.23 2.83 5.60
CA ASN A 71 -2.59 3.76 6.68
C ASN A 71 -2.76 3.05 8.03
N HIS A 72 -3.26 1.80 8.05
CA HIS A 72 -3.35 0.99 9.28
C HIS A 72 -2.01 0.45 9.78
N ASP A 73 -0.96 0.51 9.00
CA ASP A 73 0.39 0.19 9.43
C ASP A 73 1.09 1.43 9.98
N LEU A 74 0.94 2.56 9.28
CA LEU A 74 1.58 3.84 9.60
C LEU A 74 1.06 4.46 10.90
N HIS A 75 -0.23 4.28 11.25
CA HIS A 75 -0.77 4.82 12.49
C HIS A 75 -0.14 4.21 13.76
N TYR A 76 0.56 3.06 13.66
CA TYR A 76 1.41 2.52 14.73
C TYR A 76 2.77 3.20 14.81
N LEU A 77 3.15 4.00 13.84
CA LEU A 77 4.43 4.70 13.79
C LEU A 77 4.29 6.18 14.15
N ASP A 78 3.16 6.79 13.81
CA ASP A 78 2.82 8.17 14.12
C ASP A 78 1.34 8.29 14.47
N GLU A 79 1.04 8.88 15.64
CA GLU A 79 -0.32 9.07 16.14
C GLU A 79 -1.14 10.09 15.32
N ASN A 80 -0.49 10.98 14.56
CA ASN A 80 -1.16 11.93 13.67
C ASN A 80 -1.76 11.24 12.44
N LEU A 81 -1.25 10.07 12.08
CA LEU A 81 -1.79 9.22 11.02
C LEU A 81 -3.01 8.40 11.49
N GLY A 82 -3.63 8.82 12.59
CA GLY A 82 -4.71 8.14 13.26
C GLY A 82 -5.81 7.68 12.32
N GLY A 83 -6.24 6.45 12.51
CA GLY A 83 -7.32 5.81 11.76
C GLY A 83 -8.25 5.04 12.68
N SER A 84 -9.27 4.43 12.09
CA SER A 84 -10.17 3.52 12.79
C SER A 84 -9.46 2.20 13.19
N ARG A 85 -10.04 1.45 14.10
CA ARG A 85 -9.67 0.07 14.45
C ARG A 85 -8.28 -0.12 15.11
N TYR A 86 -7.62 0.95 15.59
CA TYR A 86 -6.35 0.87 16.29
C TYR A 86 -6.41 -0.12 17.47
N ASP A 87 -5.54 -1.13 17.49
CA ASP A 87 -5.49 -2.13 18.56
C ASP A 87 -4.55 -1.71 19.69
N TYR A 88 -5.05 -0.93 20.64
CA TYR A 88 -4.31 -0.50 21.83
C TYR A 88 -3.69 -1.65 22.62
N SER A 89 -4.32 -2.84 22.58
CA SER A 89 -3.86 -3.99 23.37
C SER A 89 -2.59 -4.63 22.80
N ARG A 90 -2.31 -4.45 21.51
CA ARG A 90 -1.17 -5.00 20.78
C ARG A 90 -0.26 -3.95 20.15
N ALA A 91 -0.61 -2.67 20.29
CA ALA A 91 0.13 -1.56 19.70
C ALA A 91 1.63 -1.65 19.97
N VAL A 92 2.06 -1.99 21.20
CA VAL A 92 3.48 -2.11 21.55
C VAL A 92 4.22 -3.12 20.67
N PHE A 93 3.57 -4.20 20.27
CA PHE A 93 4.18 -5.22 19.39
C PHE A 93 4.24 -4.73 17.94
N TYR A 94 3.16 -4.10 17.43
CA TYR A 94 3.12 -3.56 16.07
C TYR A 94 4.13 -2.42 15.90
N VAL A 95 4.15 -1.45 16.82
CA VAL A 95 5.13 -0.37 16.85
C VAL A 95 6.56 -0.93 16.76
N ARG A 96 6.87 -1.94 17.56
CA ARG A 96 8.18 -2.58 17.54
C ARG A 96 8.46 -3.26 16.20
N LEU A 97 7.52 -4.05 15.68
CA LEU A 97 7.71 -4.77 14.42
C LEU A 97 7.92 -3.80 13.25
N PHE A 98 7.14 -2.75 13.13
CA PHE A 98 7.30 -1.77 12.05
C PHE A 98 8.58 -0.94 12.21
N ARG A 99 8.93 -0.48 13.42
CA ARG A 99 10.15 0.30 13.66
C ARG A 99 11.43 -0.51 13.44
N ASP A 100 11.50 -1.69 14.05
CA ASP A 100 12.71 -2.54 14.01
C ASP A 100 12.95 -3.14 12.61
N ASN A 101 11.99 -3.02 11.70
CA ASN A 101 12.04 -3.55 10.34
C ASN A 101 11.72 -2.49 9.28
N SER A 102 11.78 -1.21 9.62
CA SER A 102 11.33 -0.13 8.74
C SER A 102 12.03 -0.14 7.37
N GLU A 103 13.26 -0.62 7.30
CA GLU A 103 14.04 -0.75 6.05
C GLU A 103 13.53 -1.86 5.10
N LEU A 104 12.67 -2.76 5.57
CA LEU A 104 12.06 -3.82 4.75
C LEU A 104 10.79 -3.35 4.04
N PHE A 105 10.24 -2.22 4.47
CA PHE A 105 9.02 -1.64 3.91
C PHE A 105 9.33 -0.48 2.98
N GLN A 106 8.40 -0.23 2.08
CA GLN A 106 8.43 0.84 1.08
C GLN A 106 7.10 1.59 1.05
N MET A 107 7.11 2.82 0.53
CA MET A 107 5.88 3.60 0.31
C MET A 107 5.28 3.37 -1.07
N ALA A 108 6.14 3.05 -2.04
CA ALA A 108 5.74 2.79 -3.41
C ALA A 108 6.65 1.73 -4.04
N ALA A 109 6.20 1.12 -5.12
CA ALA A 109 7.00 0.27 -6.00
C ALA A 109 6.59 0.51 -7.44
N GLU A 110 7.49 0.18 -8.38
CA GLU A 110 7.20 0.25 -9.80
C GLU A 110 7.69 -1.00 -10.53
N ALA A 111 7.06 -1.30 -11.66
CA ALA A 111 7.48 -2.37 -12.56
C ALA A 111 7.08 -2.03 -14.01
N GLU A 112 7.86 -2.50 -14.96
CA GLU A 112 7.45 -2.50 -16.36
C GLU A 112 7.13 -3.93 -16.78
N ILE A 113 5.88 -4.18 -17.21
CA ILE A 113 5.38 -5.51 -17.59
C ILE A 113 4.60 -5.38 -18.90
N GLY A 114 4.98 -6.13 -19.91
CA GLY A 114 4.29 -6.10 -21.22
C GLY A 114 4.38 -4.74 -21.94
N GLY A 115 5.36 -3.91 -21.60
CA GLY A 115 5.52 -2.55 -22.12
C GLY A 115 4.67 -1.49 -21.42
N GLN A 116 3.91 -1.86 -20.38
CA GLN A 116 3.17 -0.96 -19.51
C GLN A 116 3.97 -0.71 -18.22
N LYS A 117 4.13 0.56 -17.84
CA LYS A 117 4.64 0.93 -16.52
C LYS A 117 3.53 0.86 -15.48
N PHE A 118 3.80 0.18 -14.38
CA PHE A 118 2.91 0.08 -13.22
C PHE A 118 3.50 0.83 -12.03
N LEU A 119 2.68 1.62 -11.35
CA LEU A 119 2.98 2.21 -10.05
C LEU A 119 2.09 1.53 -8.99
N PHE A 120 2.73 1.01 -7.94
CA PHE A 120 2.05 0.39 -6.82
C PHE A 120 2.20 1.29 -5.60
N THR A 121 1.06 1.66 -5.00
CA THR A 121 0.98 2.35 -3.71
C THR A 121 -0.17 1.74 -2.92
N HIS A 122 -0.35 2.17 -1.67
CA HIS A 122 -1.47 1.65 -0.89
C HIS A 122 -2.82 2.16 -1.40
N ALA A 123 -2.96 3.47 -1.68
CA ALA A 123 -4.24 4.11 -2.01
C ALA A 123 -4.28 4.86 -3.37
N GLY A 124 -3.22 4.77 -4.17
CA GLY A 124 -3.09 5.55 -5.41
C GLY A 124 -2.47 6.94 -5.17
N VAL A 125 -1.96 7.55 -6.22
CA VAL A 125 -1.33 8.88 -6.21
C VAL A 125 -2.01 9.78 -7.21
N LYS A 126 -2.43 10.97 -6.79
CA LYS A 126 -2.93 12.03 -7.67
C LYS A 126 -1.87 13.07 -7.95
N ARG A 127 -1.84 13.57 -9.16
CA ARG A 127 -0.98 14.70 -9.55
C ARG A 127 -1.23 15.91 -8.65
N GLY A 128 -2.51 16.19 -8.36
CA GLY A 128 -2.90 17.30 -7.50
C GLY A 128 -2.30 17.22 -6.10
N TRP A 129 -2.16 16.00 -5.51
CA TRP A 129 -1.49 15.84 -4.22
C TRP A 129 0.02 16.11 -4.33
N LEU A 130 0.68 15.67 -5.39
CA LEU A 130 2.11 15.94 -5.61
C LEU A 130 2.40 17.43 -5.75
N ASP A 131 1.51 18.16 -6.46
CA ASP A 131 1.64 19.60 -6.65
C ASP A 131 1.25 20.39 -5.39
N PHE A 132 0.34 19.85 -4.56
CA PHE A 132 -0.04 20.42 -3.27
C PHE A 132 1.09 20.29 -2.24
N GLU A 133 1.85 19.21 -2.28
CA GLU A 133 2.95 18.91 -1.36
C GLU A 133 4.35 19.24 -1.94
N ASP A 134 4.44 20.13 -2.95
CA ASP A 134 5.71 20.45 -3.62
C ASP A 134 6.77 21.10 -2.71
N ASP A 135 6.36 21.74 -1.62
CA ASP A 135 7.26 22.28 -0.59
C ASP A 135 8.04 21.17 0.14
N TYR A 136 7.47 19.97 0.28
CA TYR A 136 8.10 18.81 0.93
C TYR A 136 8.72 17.84 -0.07
N LEU A 137 7.99 17.54 -1.12
CA LEU A 137 8.41 16.57 -2.14
C LEU A 137 9.39 17.16 -3.15
N GLY A 138 9.32 18.47 -3.39
CA GLY A 138 9.88 19.13 -4.55
C GLY A 138 8.99 18.93 -5.79
N LYS A 139 9.27 19.67 -6.85
CA LYS A 139 8.54 19.49 -8.12
C LYS A 139 8.95 18.17 -8.77
N LEU A 140 8.09 17.15 -8.60
CA LEU A 140 8.35 15.81 -9.09
C LEU A 140 7.83 15.61 -10.52
N ALA A 141 8.66 15.01 -11.35
CA ALA A 141 8.18 14.32 -12.53
C ALA A 141 7.50 13.00 -12.13
N PRO A 142 6.51 12.50 -12.89
CA PRO A 142 5.81 11.25 -12.56
C PRO A 142 6.76 10.07 -12.30
N GLU A 143 7.86 9.96 -13.06
CA GLU A 143 8.87 8.91 -12.93
C GLU A 143 9.69 8.97 -11.64
N ASP A 144 9.70 10.09 -10.93
CA ASP A 144 10.46 10.27 -9.69
C ASP A 144 9.63 9.97 -8.42
N VAL A 145 8.31 9.79 -8.55
CA VAL A 145 7.39 9.61 -7.42
C VAL A 145 7.78 8.41 -6.55
N CYS A 146 7.99 7.25 -7.17
CA CYS A 146 8.34 6.04 -6.46
C CYS A 146 9.66 6.19 -5.69
N SER A 147 10.71 6.70 -6.36
CA SER A 147 12.02 6.90 -5.73
C SER A 147 11.96 7.91 -4.60
N ARG A 148 11.31 9.06 -4.82
CA ARG A 148 11.23 10.14 -3.83
C ARG A 148 10.51 9.72 -2.55
N LEU A 149 9.36 9.06 -2.65
CA LEU A 149 8.63 8.56 -1.48
C LEU A 149 9.46 7.55 -0.68
N ASN A 150 10.16 6.65 -1.37
CA ASN A 150 11.01 5.66 -0.73
C ASN A 150 12.29 6.27 -0.12
N GLU A 151 12.90 7.25 -0.77
CA GLU A 151 14.04 7.99 -0.23
C GLU A 151 13.67 8.68 1.08
N MET A 152 12.56 9.43 1.10
CA MET A 152 12.07 10.09 2.31
C MET A 152 11.71 9.08 3.42
N TRP A 153 11.16 7.92 3.05
CA TRP A 153 10.86 6.86 4.02
C TRP A 153 12.12 6.28 4.67
N LEU A 154 13.16 6.02 3.88
CA LEU A 154 14.41 5.42 4.36
C LEU A 154 15.30 6.42 5.10
N ASP A 155 15.23 7.70 4.75
CA ASP A 155 15.96 8.76 5.42
C ASP A 155 15.29 9.14 6.74
N LYS A 156 15.99 8.89 7.85
CA LYS A 156 15.48 9.16 9.20
C LYS A 156 15.23 10.64 9.48
N GLU A 157 15.91 11.54 8.76
CA GLU A 157 15.75 12.98 8.91
C GLU A 157 14.55 13.50 8.11
N GLN A 158 14.25 12.89 6.96
CA GLN A 158 13.13 13.28 6.10
C GLN A 158 11.83 12.52 6.43
N ARG A 159 11.91 11.33 7.03
CA ARG A 159 10.72 10.51 7.37
C ARG A 159 9.66 11.25 8.17
N PRO A 160 9.96 12.08 9.18
CA PRO A 160 8.93 12.84 9.88
C PRO A 160 8.14 13.77 8.95
N ALA A 161 8.79 14.48 8.03
CA ALA A 161 8.13 15.32 7.05
C ALA A 161 7.27 14.49 6.08
N LEU A 162 7.74 13.31 5.68
CA LEU A 162 6.91 12.39 4.88
C LEU A 162 5.67 11.95 5.65
N LEU A 163 5.80 11.56 6.93
CA LEU A 163 4.65 11.14 7.76
C LEU A 163 3.63 12.27 7.91
N ASP A 164 4.08 13.52 8.04
CA ASP A 164 3.19 14.69 8.12
C ASP A 164 2.30 14.81 6.85
N ILE A 165 2.88 14.73 5.66
CA ILE A 165 2.12 14.84 4.39
C ILE A 165 1.32 13.56 4.07
N LEU A 166 1.73 12.40 4.60
CA LEU A 166 0.95 11.18 4.48
C LEU A 166 -0.33 11.20 5.34
N ALA A 167 -0.46 12.13 6.28
CA ALA A 167 -1.68 12.34 7.07
C ALA A 167 -2.80 13.05 6.30
N ASP A 168 -2.58 13.43 5.04
CA ASP A 168 -3.60 14.06 4.20
C ASP A 168 -4.70 13.07 3.84
N ILE A 169 -5.89 13.34 4.40
CA ILE A 169 -7.11 12.58 4.12
C ILE A 169 -7.99 13.42 3.21
N SER A 170 -8.40 12.87 2.07
CA SER A 170 -9.25 13.56 1.12
C SER A 170 -10.65 13.84 1.66
N THR A 171 -11.33 14.82 1.06
CA THR A 171 -12.74 15.13 1.39
C THR A 171 -13.67 13.97 1.07
N SER A 172 -13.36 13.12 0.09
CA SER A 172 -14.12 11.90 -0.24
C SER A 172 -14.10 10.88 0.91
N ARG A 173 -13.09 10.96 1.79
CA ARG A 173 -12.99 10.18 3.04
C ARG A 173 -13.27 10.98 4.30
N TRP A 174 -14.07 12.04 4.18
CA TRP A 174 -14.40 12.97 5.27
C TRP A 174 -13.17 13.65 5.92
N GLY A 175 -12.06 13.71 5.21
CA GLY A 175 -10.90 14.49 5.58
C GLY A 175 -11.07 15.98 5.28
N ALA A 176 -10.02 16.74 5.52
CA ALA A 176 -10.03 18.21 5.35
C ALA A 176 -9.21 18.66 4.13
N GLN A 177 -8.49 17.74 3.50
CA GLN A 177 -7.57 18.07 2.41
C GLN A 177 -8.24 17.93 1.04
N PRO A 178 -7.87 18.77 0.06
CA PRO A 178 -8.41 18.67 -1.30
C PRO A 178 -8.00 17.38 -2.01
N TYR A 179 -6.87 16.80 -1.61
CA TYR A 179 -6.32 15.55 -2.14
C TYR A 179 -5.95 14.62 -0.99
N GLY A 180 -6.15 13.32 -1.19
CA GLY A 180 -5.64 12.29 -0.29
C GLY A 180 -4.21 11.90 -0.63
N SER A 181 -3.43 11.57 0.38
CA SER A 181 -2.07 11.05 0.23
C SER A 181 -2.07 9.63 -0.39
N PRO A 182 -0.90 9.09 -0.79
CA PRO A 182 -0.79 7.72 -1.30
C PRO A 182 -1.27 6.60 -0.36
N VAL A 183 -1.65 6.94 0.86
CA VAL A 183 -2.21 6.00 1.86
C VAL A 183 -3.62 6.36 2.33
N TRP A 184 -4.16 7.53 1.89
CA TRP A 184 -5.48 8.01 2.28
C TRP A 184 -6.34 8.54 1.13
N ASN A 185 -5.91 8.30 -0.11
CA ASN A 185 -6.72 8.66 -1.27
C ASN A 185 -7.95 7.73 -1.38
N ASP A 186 -8.97 8.15 -2.09
CA ASP A 186 -10.16 7.33 -2.34
C ASP A 186 -10.26 6.94 -3.81
N ILE A 187 -10.94 5.83 -4.07
CA ILE A 187 -11.19 5.38 -5.43
C ILE A 187 -12.04 6.40 -6.22
N GLU A 188 -12.93 7.14 -5.54
CA GLU A 188 -13.71 8.20 -6.19
C GLU A 188 -12.80 9.34 -6.67
N ASP A 189 -11.77 9.67 -5.89
CA ASP A 189 -10.76 10.66 -6.29
C ASP A 189 -9.93 10.17 -7.48
N MET A 190 -9.63 8.88 -7.56
CA MET A 190 -8.85 8.28 -8.65
C MET A 190 -9.61 8.19 -9.97
N ALA A 191 -10.93 8.30 -9.95
CA ALA A 191 -11.77 8.28 -11.15
C ALA A 191 -11.81 9.63 -11.92
N ASP A 192 -11.19 10.68 -11.38
CA ASP A 192 -11.12 11.99 -12.04
C ASP A 192 -9.88 12.05 -12.95
N ASP A 193 -10.11 11.96 -14.26
CA ASP A 193 -9.08 11.94 -15.32
C ASP A 193 -8.17 13.19 -15.35
N ALA A 194 -8.59 14.30 -14.72
CA ALA A 194 -7.83 15.56 -14.74
C ALA A 194 -6.51 15.51 -13.95
N ASP A 195 -6.37 14.54 -13.03
CA ASP A 195 -5.26 14.46 -12.08
C ASP A 195 -4.42 13.17 -12.22
N GLU A 196 -4.37 12.58 -13.39
CA GLU A 196 -3.65 11.32 -13.63
C GLU A 196 -2.13 11.47 -13.69
N LEU A 197 -1.45 10.34 -13.45
CA LEU A 197 -0.04 10.16 -13.80
C LEU A 197 0.04 9.43 -15.16
N PRO A 198 0.12 10.14 -16.29
CA PRO A 198 -0.19 9.61 -17.62
C PRO A 198 0.70 8.45 -18.08
N ASP A 199 1.90 8.31 -17.48
CA ASP A 199 2.86 7.27 -17.87
C ASP A 199 2.66 5.96 -17.09
N TYR A 200 1.77 5.94 -16.09
CA TYR A 200 1.57 4.79 -15.21
C TYR A 200 0.16 4.24 -15.25
N TYR A 201 0.08 2.91 -15.18
CA TYR A 201 -1.11 2.24 -14.71
C TYR A 201 -0.97 2.00 -13.20
N GLN A 202 -1.84 2.59 -12.38
CA GLN A 202 -1.72 2.55 -10.94
C GLN A 202 -2.43 1.33 -10.35
N ILE A 203 -1.77 0.62 -9.43
CA ILE A 203 -2.35 -0.53 -8.69
C ILE A 203 -2.36 -0.19 -7.20
N PHE A 204 -3.52 -0.28 -6.57
CA PHE A 204 -3.69 0.03 -5.16
C PHE A 204 -4.81 -0.80 -4.50
N GLY A 205 -4.92 -0.70 -3.17
CA GLY A 205 -5.94 -1.30 -2.33
C GLY A 205 -6.82 -0.25 -1.65
N HIS A 206 -6.86 -0.25 -0.32
CA HIS A 206 -7.41 0.76 0.58
C HIS A 206 -8.93 1.02 0.47
N SER A 207 -9.46 1.24 -0.73
CA SER A 207 -10.89 1.46 -0.96
C SER A 207 -11.59 0.13 -1.13
N GLN A 208 -12.10 -0.43 -0.01
CA GLN A 208 -12.67 -1.78 0.03
C GLN A 208 -13.81 -1.96 -0.96
N GLN A 209 -13.70 -3.00 -1.78
CA GLN A 209 -14.73 -3.44 -2.71
C GLN A 209 -15.45 -4.68 -2.17
N GLU A 210 -16.77 -4.78 -2.38
CA GLU A 210 -17.56 -5.89 -1.83
C GLU A 210 -17.27 -7.22 -2.53
N GLU A 211 -17.32 -7.24 -3.85
CA GLU A 211 -17.23 -8.48 -4.62
C GLU A 211 -16.10 -8.49 -5.66
N ASN A 212 -15.92 -7.41 -6.42
CA ASN A 212 -15.01 -7.39 -7.56
C ASN A 212 -14.05 -6.21 -7.47
N PRO A 213 -12.82 -6.33 -8.01
CA PRO A 213 -11.92 -5.20 -8.14
C PRO A 213 -12.52 -4.15 -9.09
N VAL A 214 -12.17 -2.90 -8.90
CA VAL A 214 -12.48 -1.86 -9.88
C VAL A 214 -11.28 -1.70 -10.80
N ILE A 215 -11.52 -1.95 -12.09
CA ILE A 215 -10.51 -1.84 -13.14
C ILE A 215 -10.88 -0.64 -14.02
N GLY A 216 -10.17 0.45 -13.87
CA GLY A 216 -10.29 1.66 -14.68
C GLY A 216 -9.36 1.66 -15.89
N GLU A 217 -9.35 2.75 -16.65
CA GLU A 217 -8.48 2.91 -17.81
C GLU A 217 -7.01 3.07 -17.39
N HIS A 218 -6.74 3.77 -16.27
CA HIS A 218 -5.39 4.09 -15.78
C HIS A 218 -5.09 3.54 -14.40
N PHE A 219 -6.03 2.82 -13.78
CA PHE A 219 -5.82 2.25 -12.45
C PHE A 219 -6.61 0.95 -12.21
N ALA A 220 -6.20 0.21 -11.19
CA ALA A 220 -6.98 -0.87 -10.59
C ALA A 220 -6.96 -0.78 -9.07
N CYS A 221 -8.14 -0.72 -8.45
CA CYS A 221 -8.32 -0.91 -7.01
C CYS A 221 -8.64 -2.38 -6.74
N LEU A 222 -7.76 -3.05 -5.99
CA LEU A 222 -7.79 -4.51 -5.81
C LEU A 222 -8.24 -4.94 -4.40
N ASP A 223 -8.66 -4.04 -3.51
CA ASP A 223 -9.08 -4.40 -2.15
C ASP A 223 -10.46 -5.09 -2.13
N CYS A 224 -10.49 -6.33 -2.57
CA CYS A 224 -11.68 -7.20 -2.52
C CYS A 224 -11.40 -8.56 -1.86
N ARG A 225 -10.43 -8.63 -0.95
CA ARG A 225 -10.10 -9.81 -0.12
C ARG A 225 -9.58 -11.00 -0.91
N ARG A 226 -8.93 -10.78 -2.05
CA ARG A 226 -8.38 -11.80 -2.97
C ARG A 226 -6.99 -11.42 -3.41
N ALA A 227 -6.25 -12.39 -3.89
CA ALA A 227 -4.95 -12.18 -4.52
C ALA A 227 -5.11 -12.06 -6.04
N PHE A 228 -4.19 -11.34 -6.67
CA PHE A 228 -4.21 -11.10 -8.11
C PHE A 228 -2.85 -11.42 -8.72
N ARG A 229 -2.84 -11.62 -10.03
CA ARG A 229 -1.63 -11.75 -10.83
C ARG A 229 -1.66 -10.76 -11.98
N ILE A 230 -0.56 -10.04 -12.18
CA ILE A 230 -0.26 -9.40 -13.45
C ILE A 230 0.56 -10.40 -14.27
N ASN A 231 0.03 -10.80 -15.41
CA ASN A 231 0.73 -11.70 -16.34
C ASN A 231 1.74 -10.94 -17.20
N ASP A 232 2.55 -11.66 -17.99
CA ASP A 232 3.62 -11.07 -18.83
C ASP A 232 3.12 -10.08 -19.90
N LYS A 233 1.80 -10.00 -20.13
CA LYS A 233 1.17 -9.04 -21.04
C LYS A 233 0.60 -7.82 -20.31
N GLY A 234 0.79 -7.70 -19.01
CA GLY A 234 0.24 -6.61 -18.19
C GLY A 234 -1.23 -6.78 -17.80
N SER A 235 -1.87 -7.92 -18.09
CA SER A 235 -3.27 -8.13 -17.72
C SER A 235 -3.40 -8.63 -16.28
N ILE A 236 -4.37 -8.05 -15.55
CA ILE A 236 -4.68 -8.41 -14.17
C ILE A 236 -5.67 -9.58 -14.16
N GLN A 237 -5.39 -10.59 -13.35
CA GLN A 237 -6.20 -11.80 -13.19
C GLN A 237 -6.35 -12.13 -11.71
N GLU A 238 -7.54 -12.52 -11.29
CA GLU A 238 -7.81 -13.06 -9.95
C GLU A 238 -7.20 -14.46 -9.79
N LEU A 239 -6.79 -14.83 -8.56
CA LEU A 239 -6.17 -16.11 -8.19
C LEU A 239 -7.05 -16.94 -7.26
#